data_2df8dabc8823b97efd79ef6145980692
#
_entry.id   2df8dabc8823b97efd79ef6145980692
#
_cell.length_a   1.000
_cell.length_b   1.000
_cell.length_c   1.000
_cell.angle_alpha   90.00
_cell.angle_beta   90.00
_cell.angle_gamma   90.00
#
_symmetry.space_group_name_H-M   'P 1'
#
loop_
_entity.id
_entity.type
_entity.pdbx_description
1 polymer ?
#
loop_
_entity_poly.entity_id
_entity_poly.type
_entity_poly.pdbx_seq_one_letter_code
_entity_poly.pdbx_strand_id
1 'polypeptide(L)'
;MPPEQRRAAIIEAVRPLLAEFGESLTSKQIAAAAGIAEGTIFRVFADKDELIDATLDAALDQEQFEAALREIDAQQSFEAQLIEATCLIQRRVVDVWTLLSHVSAKRHEQVRRPMTDSAALADLFAAHADRIRTEPVNAARLLRALTMSLTHPMIAAEASTAADIVDLVLHGIGTGINQ
;
A
#
# COMPACT_ATOMS: atom_id res chain seq x y z
N MET A 1 5.42 -27.69 -4.70
CA MET A 1 4.79 -26.37 -4.47
C MET A 1 3.57 -26.25 -5.40
N PRO A 2 2.37 -25.99 -4.88
CA PRO A 2 1.17 -25.79 -5.68
C PRO A 2 1.33 -24.66 -6.71
N PRO A 3 0.58 -24.69 -7.83
CA PRO A 3 0.71 -23.68 -8.90
C PRO A 3 0.52 -22.24 -8.40
N GLU A 4 -0.47 -22.00 -7.55
CA GLU A 4 -0.77 -20.67 -7.00
C GLU A 4 0.35 -20.14 -6.08
N GLN A 5 0.90 -21.00 -5.22
CA GLN A 5 2.04 -20.60 -4.39
C GLN A 5 3.28 -20.27 -5.23
N ARG A 6 3.47 -20.99 -6.34
CA ARG A 6 4.54 -20.70 -7.30
C ARG A 6 4.32 -19.37 -7.99
N ARG A 7 3.08 -19.09 -8.42
CA ARG A 7 2.69 -17.81 -9.01
C ARG A 7 2.98 -16.66 -8.05
N ALA A 8 2.53 -16.75 -6.81
CA ALA A 8 2.79 -15.75 -5.77
C ALA A 8 4.28 -15.53 -5.51
N ALA A 9 5.07 -16.62 -5.39
CA ALA A 9 6.51 -16.51 -5.16
C ALA A 9 7.26 -15.82 -6.32
N ILE A 10 6.84 -16.04 -7.57
CA ILE A 10 7.42 -15.34 -8.74
C ILE A 10 7.03 -13.86 -8.69
N ILE A 11 5.79 -13.51 -8.40
CA ILE A 11 5.31 -12.13 -8.27
C ILE A 11 6.13 -11.37 -7.21
N GLU A 12 6.32 -11.96 -6.03
CA GLU A 12 7.10 -11.34 -4.96
C GLU A 12 8.58 -11.13 -5.35
N ALA A 13 9.18 -12.08 -6.08
CA ALA A 13 10.55 -11.93 -6.56
C ALA A 13 10.69 -10.85 -7.66
N VAL A 14 9.64 -10.62 -8.44
CA VAL A 14 9.61 -9.62 -9.52
C VAL A 14 9.38 -8.21 -9.01
N ARG A 15 8.67 -8.05 -7.91
CA ARG A 15 8.29 -6.74 -7.35
C ARG A 15 9.47 -5.77 -7.19
N PRO A 16 10.59 -6.13 -6.52
CA PRO A 16 11.76 -5.26 -6.43
C PRO A 16 12.44 -5.00 -7.79
N LEU A 17 12.45 -5.98 -8.68
CA LEU A 17 13.02 -5.81 -10.02
C LEU A 17 12.18 -4.83 -10.87
N LEU A 18 10.87 -4.90 -10.76
CA LEU A 18 9.97 -3.97 -11.47
C LEU A 18 10.17 -2.53 -10.96
N ALA A 19 10.39 -2.35 -9.67
CA ALA A 19 10.71 -1.07 -9.07
C ALA A 19 12.07 -0.51 -9.53
N GLU A 20 13.04 -1.37 -9.84
CA GLU A 20 14.40 -0.97 -10.26
C GLU A 20 14.52 -0.82 -11.78
N PHE A 21 14.03 -1.79 -12.55
CA PHE A 21 14.23 -1.88 -14.00
C PHE A 21 13.00 -1.52 -14.84
N GLY A 22 11.85 -1.34 -14.20
CA GLY A 22 10.59 -1.09 -14.88
C GLY A 22 10.23 -2.22 -15.87
N GLU A 23 9.60 -1.85 -16.97
CA GLU A 23 9.23 -2.79 -18.03
C GLU A 23 10.44 -3.33 -18.84
N SER A 24 11.66 -2.82 -18.60
CA SER A 24 12.87 -3.32 -19.27
C SER A 24 13.47 -4.57 -18.61
N LEU A 25 12.92 -5.01 -17.49
CA LEU A 25 13.35 -6.25 -16.81
C LEU A 25 13.29 -7.45 -17.76
N THR A 26 14.27 -8.35 -17.64
CA THR A 26 14.43 -9.51 -18.53
C THR A 26 14.00 -10.80 -17.85
N SER A 27 13.54 -11.79 -18.62
CA SER A 27 13.20 -13.13 -18.10
C SER A 27 14.36 -13.79 -17.35
N LYS A 28 15.60 -13.50 -17.75
CA LYS A 28 16.79 -13.99 -17.04
C LYS A 28 16.94 -13.40 -15.65
N GLN A 29 16.68 -12.09 -15.49
CA GLN A 29 16.68 -11.44 -14.18
C GLN A 29 15.58 -11.99 -13.28
N ILE A 30 14.37 -12.16 -13.85
CA ILE A 30 13.22 -12.75 -13.16
C ILE A 30 13.55 -14.17 -12.67
N ALA A 31 14.08 -15.03 -13.56
CA ALA A 31 14.43 -16.39 -13.23
C ALA A 31 15.48 -16.47 -12.11
N ALA A 32 16.51 -15.61 -12.19
CA ALA A 32 17.56 -15.53 -11.17
C ALA A 32 16.98 -15.10 -9.80
N ALA A 33 16.12 -14.07 -9.76
CA ALA A 33 15.53 -13.57 -8.52
C ALA A 33 14.56 -14.58 -7.89
N ALA A 34 13.76 -15.28 -8.72
CA ALA A 34 12.83 -16.30 -8.26
C ALA A 34 13.49 -17.66 -7.96
N GLY A 35 14.79 -17.83 -8.27
CA GLY A 35 15.51 -19.10 -8.06
C GLY A 35 15.00 -20.26 -8.94
N ILE A 36 14.51 -19.98 -10.17
CA ILE A 36 13.90 -20.96 -11.07
C ILE A 36 14.54 -20.91 -12.46
N ALA A 37 14.30 -21.95 -13.27
CA ALA A 37 14.67 -21.90 -14.68
C ALA A 37 13.74 -20.96 -15.47
N GLU A 38 14.29 -20.22 -16.44
CA GLU A 38 13.55 -19.25 -17.26
C GLU A 38 12.28 -19.84 -17.92
N GLY A 39 12.36 -21.06 -18.46
CA GLY A 39 11.20 -21.77 -19.02
C GLY A 39 10.09 -22.08 -17.99
N THR A 40 10.38 -21.99 -16.69
CA THR A 40 9.36 -22.19 -15.64
C THR A 40 8.45 -20.96 -15.53
N ILE A 41 8.95 -19.75 -15.80
CA ILE A 41 8.17 -18.52 -15.79
C ILE A 41 7.02 -18.64 -16.80
N PHE A 42 7.34 -19.06 -18.05
CA PHE A 42 6.37 -19.18 -19.15
C PHE A 42 5.43 -20.39 -19.06
N ARG A 43 5.58 -21.23 -18.02
CA ARG A 43 4.58 -22.24 -17.64
C ARG A 43 3.52 -21.68 -16.67
N VAL A 44 3.82 -20.54 -16.02
CA VAL A 44 2.97 -19.90 -15.01
C VAL A 44 2.30 -18.65 -15.57
N PHE A 45 3.01 -17.92 -16.42
CA PHE A 45 2.55 -16.70 -17.08
C PHE A 45 2.72 -16.86 -18.60
N ALA A 46 1.73 -16.43 -19.37
CA ALA A 46 1.76 -16.55 -20.83
C ALA A 46 2.92 -15.75 -21.45
N ASP A 47 3.20 -14.59 -20.88
CA ASP A 47 4.29 -13.71 -21.29
C ASP A 47 4.77 -12.82 -20.13
N LYS A 48 5.73 -11.93 -20.44
CA LYS A 48 6.27 -10.97 -19.47
C LYS A 48 5.25 -9.91 -19.08
N ASP A 49 4.36 -9.53 -19.99
CA ASP A 49 3.36 -8.51 -19.74
C ASP A 49 2.32 -9.01 -18.74
N GLU A 50 1.86 -10.24 -18.85
CA GLU A 50 0.99 -10.87 -17.84
C GLU A 50 1.64 -10.90 -16.46
N LEU A 51 2.95 -11.20 -16.39
CA LEU A 51 3.67 -11.21 -15.11
C LEU A 51 3.77 -9.81 -14.50
N ILE A 52 4.06 -8.78 -15.31
CA ILE A 52 4.10 -7.39 -14.84
C ILE A 52 2.71 -6.97 -14.35
N ASP A 53 1.65 -7.25 -15.11
CA ASP A 53 0.28 -6.92 -14.73
C ASP A 53 -0.11 -7.62 -13.42
N ALA A 54 0.20 -8.91 -13.28
CA ALA A 54 -0.05 -9.65 -12.05
C ALA A 54 0.73 -9.08 -10.84
N THR A 55 1.95 -8.57 -11.07
CA THR A 55 2.77 -7.94 -10.03
C THR A 55 2.17 -6.60 -9.59
N LEU A 56 1.68 -5.80 -10.52
CA LEU A 56 0.98 -4.55 -10.22
C LEU A 56 -0.35 -4.81 -9.50
N ASP A 57 -1.13 -5.79 -9.96
CA ASP A 57 -2.39 -6.17 -9.32
C ASP A 57 -2.18 -6.63 -7.88
N ALA A 58 -1.14 -7.43 -7.61
CA ALA A 58 -0.79 -7.86 -6.26
C ALA A 58 -0.36 -6.68 -5.36
N ALA A 59 0.39 -5.71 -5.90
CA ALA A 59 0.79 -4.50 -5.16
C ALA A 59 -0.42 -3.60 -4.82
N LEU A 60 -1.44 -3.62 -5.66
CA LEU A 60 -2.68 -2.86 -5.49
C LEU A 60 -3.75 -3.62 -4.70
N ASP A 61 -3.47 -4.87 -4.30
CA ASP A 61 -4.43 -5.70 -3.58
C ASP A 61 -4.87 -5.05 -2.28
N GLN A 62 -6.17 -4.82 -2.17
CA GLN A 62 -6.78 -4.20 -1.00
C GLN A 62 -6.91 -5.20 0.16
N GLU A 63 -7.14 -6.49 -0.12
CA GLU A 63 -7.37 -7.49 0.92
C GLU A 63 -6.12 -7.73 1.77
N GLN A 64 -4.95 -7.81 1.12
CA GLN A 64 -3.67 -7.92 1.82
C GLN A 64 -3.40 -6.71 2.73
N PHE A 65 -3.74 -5.51 2.25
CA PHE A 65 -3.61 -4.30 3.05
C PHE A 65 -4.60 -4.28 4.24
N GLU A 66 -5.86 -4.66 4.01
CA GLU A 66 -6.87 -4.78 5.07
C GLU A 66 -6.46 -5.83 6.13
N ALA A 67 -5.87 -6.95 5.69
CA ALA A 67 -5.35 -7.96 6.59
C ALA A 67 -4.24 -7.39 7.49
N ALA A 68 -3.28 -6.67 6.91
CA ALA A 68 -2.20 -6.04 7.69
C ALA A 68 -2.72 -5.04 8.72
N LEU A 69 -3.77 -4.28 8.40
CA LEU A 69 -4.40 -3.37 9.36
C LEU A 69 -5.08 -4.12 10.52
N ARG A 70 -5.65 -5.30 10.28
CA ARG A 70 -6.29 -6.12 11.33
C ARG A 70 -5.29 -6.78 12.28
N GLU A 71 -4.02 -6.91 11.87
CA GLU A 71 -2.92 -7.43 12.72
C GLU A 71 -2.40 -6.40 13.74
N ILE A 72 -2.83 -5.13 13.65
CA ILE A 72 -2.45 -4.10 14.63
C ILE A 72 -2.95 -4.51 16.01
N ASP A 73 -2.05 -4.48 17.00
CA ASP A 73 -2.35 -4.91 18.35
C ASP A 73 -3.38 -3.99 19.02
N ALA A 74 -4.58 -4.52 19.26
CA ALA A 74 -5.68 -3.81 19.90
C ALA A 74 -5.41 -3.45 21.38
N GLN A 75 -4.36 -3.97 22.00
CA GLN A 75 -3.97 -3.63 23.37
C GLN A 75 -3.13 -2.34 23.44
N GLN A 76 -2.64 -1.86 22.32
CA GLN A 76 -1.93 -0.58 22.25
C GLN A 76 -2.88 0.61 22.51
N SER A 77 -2.31 1.78 22.85
CA SER A 77 -3.10 3.01 22.91
C SER A 77 -3.67 3.36 21.53
N PHE A 78 -4.81 4.03 21.50
CA PHE A 78 -5.45 4.47 20.24
C PHE A 78 -4.49 5.23 19.32
N GLU A 79 -3.71 6.14 19.89
CA GLU A 79 -2.70 6.89 19.15
C GLU A 79 -1.62 5.98 18.55
N ALA A 80 -1.12 4.99 19.31
CA ALA A 80 -0.12 4.04 18.81
C ALA A 80 -0.68 3.17 17.66
N GLN A 81 -1.93 2.72 17.77
CA GLN A 81 -2.61 2.00 16.70
C GLN A 81 -2.73 2.85 15.43
N LEU A 82 -3.08 4.14 15.56
CA LEU A 82 -3.17 5.06 14.43
C LEU A 82 -1.81 5.33 13.80
N ILE A 83 -0.73 5.46 14.60
CA ILE A 83 0.63 5.61 14.09
C ILE A 83 1.04 4.36 13.28
N GLU A 84 0.77 3.17 13.79
CA GLU A 84 1.07 1.92 13.08
C GLU A 84 0.27 1.81 11.78
N ALA A 85 -1.03 2.11 11.80
CA ALA A 85 -1.88 2.16 10.61
C ALA A 85 -1.35 3.18 9.59
N THR A 86 -0.94 4.36 10.06
CA THR A 86 -0.37 5.41 9.20
C THR A 86 0.95 4.95 8.56
N CYS A 87 1.82 4.26 9.29
CA CYS A 87 3.04 3.67 8.74
C CYS A 87 2.73 2.64 7.63
N LEU A 88 1.70 1.81 7.80
CA LEU A 88 1.27 0.86 6.78
C LEU A 88 0.77 1.58 5.52
N ILE A 89 -0.02 2.65 5.69
CA ILE A 89 -0.50 3.47 4.57
C ILE A 89 0.68 4.14 3.86
N GLN A 90 1.62 4.74 4.59
CA GLN A 90 2.80 5.39 4.03
C GLN A 90 3.65 4.44 3.19
N ARG A 91 3.96 3.25 3.72
CA ARG A 91 4.67 2.21 2.97
C ARG A 91 3.94 1.87 1.67
N ARG A 92 2.64 1.61 1.75
CA ARG A 92 1.84 1.28 0.56
C ARG A 92 1.86 2.40 -0.48
N VAL A 93 1.73 3.67 -0.06
CA VAL A 93 1.80 4.83 -0.96
C VAL A 93 3.14 4.88 -1.70
N VAL A 94 4.25 4.72 -0.99
CA VAL A 94 5.59 4.75 -1.57
C VAL A 94 5.82 3.55 -2.48
N ASP A 95 5.47 2.34 -2.04
CA ASP A 95 5.65 1.10 -2.80
C ASP A 95 4.87 1.13 -4.12
N VAL A 96 3.59 1.49 -4.06
CA VAL A 96 2.73 1.59 -5.25
C VAL A 96 3.25 2.67 -6.20
N TRP A 97 3.62 3.84 -5.67
CA TRP A 97 4.19 4.91 -6.47
C TRP A 97 5.48 4.47 -7.17
N THR A 98 6.39 3.82 -6.44
CA THR A 98 7.66 3.34 -6.99
C THR A 98 7.44 2.39 -8.15
N LEU A 99 6.50 1.44 -8.02
CA LEU A 99 6.16 0.51 -9.09
C LEU A 99 5.53 1.24 -10.30
N LEU A 100 4.56 2.11 -10.04
CA LEU A 100 3.83 2.81 -11.11
C LEU A 100 4.70 3.82 -11.84
N SER A 101 5.67 4.45 -11.18
CA SER A 101 6.59 5.41 -11.83
C SER A 101 7.52 4.77 -12.86
N HIS A 102 7.67 3.45 -12.84
CA HIS A 102 8.55 2.69 -13.74
C HIS A 102 7.81 1.91 -14.84
N VAL A 103 6.50 2.12 -14.98
CA VAL A 103 5.68 1.49 -16.03
C VAL A 103 5.11 2.53 -17.00
N SER A 104 4.72 2.08 -18.20
CA SER A 104 4.17 2.95 -19.23
C SER A 104 2.85 3.60 -18.81
N ALA A 105 2.56 4.79 -19.37
CA ALA A 105 1.31 5.50 -19.13
C ALA A 105 0.06 4.66 -19.47
N LYS A 106 0.16 3.81 -20.51
CA LYS A 106 -0.92 2.87 -20.87
C LYS A 106 -1.22 1.90 -19.74
N ARG A 107 -0.18 1.32 -19.13
CA ARG A 107 -0.31 0.35 -18.04
C ARG A 107 -0.79 1.04 -16.75
N HIS A 108 -0.30 2.24 -16.50
CA HIS A 108 -0.75 3.07 -15.39
C HIS A 108 -2.27 3.32 -15.44
N GLU A 109 -2.83 3.63 -16.62
CA GLU A 109 -4.27 3.81 -16.80
C GLU A 109 -5.06 2.51 -16.61
N GLN A 110 -4.52 1.36 -17.04
CA GLN A 110 -5.17 0.05 -16.89
C GLN A 110 -5.31 -0.38 -15.42
N VAL A 111 -4.34 -0.05 -14.57
CA VAL A 111 -4.35 -0.42 -13.14
C VAL A 111 -4.99 0.64 -12.25
N ARG A 112 -5.38 1.80 -12.84
CA ARG A 112 -6.03 2.88 -12.11
C ARG A 112 -7.35 2.44 -11.52
N ARG A 113 -7.45 2.47 -10.21
CA ARG A 113 -8.66 2.10 -9.45
C ARG A 113 -9.03 3.24 -8.50
N PRO A 114 -10.34 3.52 -8.30
CA PRO A 114 -10.77 4.42 -7.24
C PRO A 114 -10.31 3.90 -5.87
N MET A 115 -9.94 4.81 -4.99
CA MET A 115 -9.63 4.47 -3.62
C MET A 115 -10.92 4.06 -2.91
N THR A 116 -11.03 2.78 -2.53
CA THR A 116 -12.17 2.25 -1.78
C THR A 116 -11.99 2.50 -0.29
N ASP A 117 -13.08 2.51 0.46
CA ASP A 117 -13.02 2.60 1.92
C ASP A 117 -12.28 1.39 2.52
N SER A 118 -11.59 1.62 3.62
CA SER A 118 -10.95 0.56 4.41
C SER A 118 -11.86 0.20 5.57
N ALA A 119 -12.36 -1.03 5.56
CA ALA A 119 -13.20 -1.55 6.64
C ALA A 119 -12.38 -1.71 7.93
N ALA A 120 -11.17 -2.26 7.84
CA ALA A 120 -10.31 -2.47 9.01
C ALA A 120 -9.94 -1.14 9.69
N LEU A 121 -9.66 -0.09 8.90
CA LEU A 121 -9.37 1.22 9.47
C LEU A 121 -10.63 1.87 10.08
N ALA A 122 -11.80 1.69 9.46
CA ALA A 122 -13.05 2.16 10.04
C ALA A 122 -13.39 1.42 11.35
N ASP A 123 -13.14 0.11 11.43
CA ASP A 123 -13.32 -0.69 12.63
C ASP A 123 -12.37 -0.23 13.77
N LEU A 124 -11.12 0.11 13.44
CA LEU A 124 -10.17 0.68 14.40
C LEU A 124 -10.71 1.98 14.99
N PHE A 125 -11.22 2.89 14.17
CA PHE A 125 -11.85 4.12 14.68
C PHE A 125 -13.15 3.85 15.44
N ALA A 126 -13.95 2.87 15.03
CA ALA A 126 -15.19 2.51 15.71
C ALA A 126 -14.95 1.97 17.12
N ALA A 127 -13.85 1.24 17.35
CA ALA A 127 -13.45 0.79 18.67
C ALA A 127 -13.14 1.95 19.64
N HIS A 128 -12.92 3.16 19.13
CA HIS A 128 -12.61 4.38 19.89
C HIS A 128 -13.56 5.55 19.52
N ALA A 129 -14.83 5.23 19.24
CA ALA A 129 -15.81 6.21 18.78
C ALA A 129 -16.04 7.39 19.76
N ASP A 130 -15.83 7.15 21.05
CA ASP A 130 -15.88 8.18 22.11
C ASP A 130 -14.75 9.21 22.05
N ARG A 131 -13.69 8.92 21.30
CA ARG A 131 -12.50 9.78 21.15
C ARG A 131 -12.47 10.57 19.83
N ILE A 132 -13.46 10.40 18.97
CA ILE A 132 -13.55 11.07 17.67
C ILE A 132 -14.83 11.89 17.56
N ARG A 133 -14.80 12.95 16.74
CA ARG A 133 -15.92 13.89 16.54
C ARG A 133 -16.69 13.64 15.24
N THR A 134 -16.36 12.59 14.52
CA THR A 134 -16.97 12.26 13.23
C THR A 134 -17.23 10.75 13.13
N GLU A 135 -18.01 10.34 12.16
CA GLU A 135 -18.24 8.92 11.90
C GLU A 135 -16.92 8.17 11.61
N PRO A 136 -16.75 6.94 12.12
CA PRO A 136 -15.52 6.15 11.95
C PRO A 136 -15.03 6.03 10.50
N VAL A 137 -15.95 5.83 9.55
CA VAL A 137 -15.63 5.75 8.12
C VAL A 137 -15.05 7.07 7.61
N ASN A 138 -15.57 8.21 8.07
CA ASN A 138 -15.06 9.52 7.67
C ASN A 138 -13.69 9.80 8.31
N ALA A 139 -13.48 9.39 9.56
CA ALA A 139 -12.16 9.47 10.20
C ALA A 139 -11.12 8.64 9.44
N ALA A 140 -11.47 7.41 9.04
CA ALA A 140 -10.62 6.55 8.23
C ALA A 140 -10.27 7.18 6.87
N ARG A 141 -11.25 7.78 6.18
CA ARG A 141 -11.03 8.51 4.92
C ARG A 141 -10.09 9.69 5.10
N LEU A 142 -10.28 10.49 6.17
CA LEU A 142 -9.44 11.65 6.48
C LEU A 142 -8.00 11.24 6.77
N LEU A 143 -7.76 10.22 7.60
CA LEU A 143 -6.44 9.71 7.88
C LEU A 143 -5.75 9.25 6.58
N ARG A 144 -6.42 8.46 5.75
CA ARG A 144 -5.86 8.00 4.47
C ARG A 144 -5.55 9.14 3.51
N ALA A 145 -6.47 10.10 3.37
CA ALA A 145 -6.28 11.23 2.46
C ALA A 145 -5.11 12.12 2.90
N LEU A 146 -5.00 12.43 4.18
CA LEU A 146 -3.88 13.20 4.72
C LEU A 146 -2.57 12.43 4.60
N THR A 147 -2.55 11.15 4.96
CA THR A 147 -1.35 10.32 4.83
C THR A 147 -0.89 10.29 3.37
N MET A 148 -1.81 10.06 2.42
CA MET A 148 -1.47 10.08 1.00
C MET A 148 -0.87 11.43 0.59
N SER A 149 -1.52 12.54 0.92
CA SER A 149 -1.08 13.88 0.53
C SER A 149 0.27 14.28 1.15
N LEU A 150 0.55 13.84 2.39
CA LEU A 150 1.76 14.17 3.13
C LEU A 150 2.89 13.14 2.94
N THR A 151 2.67 12.11 2.11
CA THR A 151 3.66 11.05 1.85
C THR A 151 3.99 10.91 0.36
N HIS A 152 3.02 11.18 -0.52
CA HIS A 152 3.17 10.91 -1.96
C HIS A 152 4.27 11.78 -2.58
N PRO A 153 5.31 11.18 -3.23
CA PRO A 153 6.50 11.92 -3.69
C PRO A 153 6.22 13.05 -4.70
N MET A 154 5.09 13.00 -5.40
CA MET A 154 4.69 14.09 -6.32
C MET A 154 3.93 15.23 -5.64
N ILE A 155 3.51 15.07 -4.40
CA ILE A 155 2.68 16.03 -3.68
C ILE A 155 3.45 16.63 -2.52
N ALA A 156 4.09 15.80 -1.71
CA ALA A 156 4.85 16.20 -0.55
C ALA A 156 6.30 16.54 -0.95
N ALA A 157 6.75 17.74 -0.63
CA ALA A 157 8.17 18.12 -0.80
C ALA A 157 9.07 17.30 0.14
N GLU A 158 8.59 17.06 1.35
CA GLU A 158 9.18 16.17 2.36
C GLU A 158 8.06 15.35 2.99
N ALA A 159 8.30 14.06 3.22
CA ALA A 159 7.31 13.20 3.84
C ALA A 159 7.20 13.51 5.34
N SER A 160 5.98 13.73 5.82
CA SER A 160 5.70 13.89 7.25
C SER A 160 5.83 12.54 7.97
N THR A 161 6.19 12.57 9.25
CA THR A 161 6.21 11.33 10.04
C THR A 161 4.79 10.85 10.31
N ALA A 162 4.64 9.56 10.59
CA ALA A 162 3.33 9.00 10.96
C ALA A 162 2.76 9.66 12.22
N ALA A 163 3.62 10.00 13.19
CA ALA A 163 3.23 10.68 14.41
C ALA A 163 2.69 12.10 14.13
N ASP A 164 3.35 12.88 13.27
CA ASP A 164 2.89 14.22 12.90
C ASP A 164 1.53 14.17 12.19
N ILE A 165 1.33 13.18 11.31
CA ILE A 165 0.06 12.99 10.61
C ILE A 165 -1.06 12.63 11.59
N VAL A 166 -0.78 11.74 12.53
CA VAL A 166 -1.76 11.33 13.56
C VAL A 166 -2.09 12.50 14.51
N ASP A 167 -1.09 13.26 14.93
CA ASP A 167 -1.30 14.47 15.73
C ASP A 167 -2.20 15.45 14.99
N LEU A 168 -1.95 15.70 13.72
CA LEU A 168 -2.77 16.57 12.87
C LEU A 168 -4.22 16.05 12.73
N VAL A 169 -4.42 14.75 12.62
CA VAL A 169 -5.76 14.14 12.54
C VAL A 169 -6.52 14.27 13.86
N LEU A 170 -5.86 14.02 14.98
CA LEU A 170 -6.50 14.01 16.30
C LEU A 170 -6.74 15.42 16.87
N HIS A 171 -5.81 16.34 16.65
CA HIS A 171 -5.81 17.66 17.28
C HIS A 171 -6.04 18.81 16.29
N GLY A 172 -5.82 18.59 14.99
CA GLY A 172 -5.94 19.62 13.94
C GLY A 172 -4.76 20.59 13.96
N ILE A 173 -4.91 21.71 13.25
CA ILE A 173 -3.88 22.76 13.10
C ILE A 173 -4.14 23.99 14.00
N GLY A 174 -5.23 23.99 14.72
CA GLY A 174 -5.59 25.10 15.63
C GLY A 174 -4.89 24.98 16.97
N THR A 175 -4.42 26.09 17.52
CA THR A 175 -4.07 26.16 18.92
C THR A 175 -5.35 25.94 19.72
N GLY A 176 -5.49 24.78 20.39
CA GLY A 176 -6.69 24.44 21.14
C GLY A 176 -7.09 25.58 22.06
N ILE A 177 -8.15 26.29 21.69
CA ILE A 177 -8.81 27.22 22.62
C ILE A 177 -9.64 26.33 23.53
N ASN A 178 -9.06 25.99 24.70
CA ASN A 178 -9.84 25.46 25.78
C ASN A 178 -10.89 26.53 26.14
N GLN A 179 -12.15 26.31 25.78
CA GLN A 179 -13.29 26.94 26.40
C GLN A 179 -13.81 26.07 27.54
#